data_cb22e12162755df77cb799e50cfb1922
#
_entry.id   cb22e12162755df77cb799e50cfb1922
#
_cell.length_a   1.000
_cell.length_b   1.000
_cell.length_c   1.000
_cell.angle_alpha   90.00
_cell.angle_beta   90.00
_cell.angle_gamma   90.00
#
_symmetry.space_group_name_H-M   'P 1'
#
loop_
_entity.id
_entity.type
_entity.pdbx_description
1 polymer ?
#
loop_
_entity_poly.entity_id
_entity_poly.type
_entity_poly.pdbx_seq_one_letter_code
_entity_poly.pdbx_strand_id
1 'polypeptide(L)'
;MTDSEPEVANPRKADLEKLRRDLARDVESFAKALQEPTRDIGGDKVWVGKNARAWHRELEGRHKKLGEEVGKLLPIVDAAIRNEPDKVSAAEARLYQKGV
;
A
#
# COMPACT_ATOMS: atom_id res chain seq x y z
N MET A 1 -4.80 -41.13 3.39
CA MET A 1 -5.14 -40.07 2.56
C MET A 1 -5.72 -38.98 3.33
N THR A 2 -5.43 -37.91 2.86
CA THR A 2 -5.80 -36.71 3.55
C THR A 2 -6.94 -36.01 2.91
N ASP A 3 -7.69 -36.75 2.16
CA ASP A 3 -8.76 -36.19 1.41
C ASP A 3 -9.92 -35.74 2.25
N SER A 4 -9.92 -36.16 3.51
CA SER A 4 -11.00 -35.77 4.39
C SER A 4 -10.92 -34.34 4.84
N GLU A 5 -9.78 -33.70 4.67
CA GLU A 5 -9.63 -32.33 5.10
C GLU A 5 -10.06 -31.38 4.01
N PRO A 6 -11.04 -30.50 4.27
CA PRO A 6 -11.48 -29.58 3.22
C PRO A 6 -10.42 -28.54 2.93
N GLU A 7 -10.36 -28.13 1.67
CA GLU A 7 -9.56 -27.02 1.27
C GLU A 7 -10.39 -25.75 1.28
N VAL A 8 -9.80 -24.70 1.77
CA VAL A 8 -10.46 -23.38 1.85
C VAL A 8 -9.56 -22.33 1.24
N ALA A 9 -10.12 -21.18 0.94
CA ALA A 9 -9.34 -20.08 0.41
C ALA A 9 -8.21 -19.73 1.37
N ASN A 10 -7.06 -19.41 0.82
CA ASN A 10 -5.89 -19.10 1.63
C ASN A 10 -6.01 -17.69 2.20
N PRO A 11 -6.21 -17.53 3.52
CA PRO A 11 -6.35 -16.22 4.11
C PRO A 11 -5.07 -15.39 4.02
N ARG A 12 -3.92 -16.04 3.97
CA ARG A 12 -2.65 -15.35 3.85
C ARG A 12 -2.51 -14.68 2.48
N LYS A 13 -2.97 -15.36 1.44
CA LYS A 13 -3.00 -14.79 0.11
C LYS A 13 -3.95 -13.61 0.04
N ALA A 14 -5.13 -13.74 0.64
CA ALA A 14 -6.11 -12.65 0.71
C ALA A 14 -5.53 -11.43 1.43
N ASP A 15 -4.79 -11.65 2.50
CA ASP A 15 -4.16 -10.56 3.24
C ASP A 15 -3.10 -9.86 2.40
N LEU A 16 -2.33 -10.61 1.64
CA LEU A 16 -1.32 -10.03 0.75
C LEU A 16 -1.97 -9.22 -0.37
N GLU A 17 -3.07 -9.70 -0.92
CA GLU A 17 -3.80 -8.97 -1.95
C GLU A 17 -4.39 -7.68 -1.41
N LYS A 18 -4.90 -7.73 -0.18
CA LYS A 18 -5.39 -6.52 0.49
C LYS A 18 -4.26 -5.53 0.73
N LEU A 19 -3.12 -6.01 1.19
CA LEU A 19 -1.96 -5.15 1.41
C LEU A 19 -1.56 -4.44 0.12
N ARG A 20 -1.55 -5.18 -0.98
CA ARG A 20 -1.21 -4.60 -2.27
C ARG A 20 -2.18 -3.49 -2.67
N ARG A 21 -3.48 -3.74 -2.51
CA ARG A 21 -4.49 -2.72 -2.82
C ARG A 21 -4.34 -1.50 -1.93
N ASP A 22 -4.10 -1.73 -0.63
CA ASP A 22 -3.96 -0.62 0.33
C ASP A 22 -2.72 0.21 0.02
N LEU A 23 -1.62 -0.42 -0.32
CA LEU A 23 -0.40 0.31 -0.69
C LEU A 23 -0.63 1.20 -1.91
N ALA A 24 -1.25 0.66 -2.95
CA ALA A 24 -1.52 1.43 -4.15
C ALA A 24 -2.48 2.59 -3.89
N ARG A 25 -3.52 2.32 -3.10
CA ARG A 25 -4.50 3.35 -2.76
C ARG A 25 -3.88 4.45 -1.89
N ASP A 26 -3.06 4.06 -0.92
CA ASP A 26 -2.47 5.04 -0.01
C ASP A 26 -1.51 5.98 -0.72
N VAL A 27 -0.76 5.47 -1.69
CA VAL A 27 0.10 6.33 -2.50
C VAL A 27 -0.74 7.32 -3.30
N GLU A 28 -1.84 6.85 -3.89
CA GLU A 28 -2.73 7.73 -4.64
C GLU A 28 -3.38 8.77 -3.74
N SER A 29 -3.86 8.35 -2.56
CA SER A 29 -4.45 9.26 -1.59
C SER A 29 -3.44 10.30 -1.12
N PHE A 30 -2.21 9.90 -0.89
CA PHE A 30 -1.15 10.80 -0.49
C PHE A 30 -0.87 11.84 -1.58
N ALA A 31 -0.84 11.38 -2.82
CA ALA A 31 -0.65 12.28 -3.96
C ALA A 31 -1.74 13.34 -4.03
N LYS A 32 -2.99 12.91 -3.87
CA LYS A 32 -4.11 13.84 -3.89
C LYS A 32 -4.06 14.82 -2.71
N ALA A 33 -3.73 14.30 -1.53
CA ALA A 33 -3.63 15.13 -0.33
C ALA A 33 -2.56 16.20 -0.48
N LEU A 34 -1.48 15.91 -1.17
CA LEU A 34 -0.44 16.89 -1.43
C LEU A 34 -0.85 17.94 -2.44
N GLN A 35 -1.68 17.57 -3.41
CA GLN A 35 -2.14 18.52 -4.41
C GLN A 35 -3.01 19.60 -3.82
N GLU A 36 -3.91 19.25 -2.93
CA GLU A 36 -4.84 20.21 -2.33
C GLU A 36 -4.15 21.27 -1.47
N PRO A 37 -3.33 20.88 -0.49
CA PRO A 37 -2.61 21.88 0.28
C PRO A 37 -1.69 22.74 -0.56
N THR A 38 -1.10 22.16 -1.59
CA THR A 38 -0.26 22.91 -2.50
C THR A 38 -1.06 23.97 -3.22
N ARG A 39 -2.24 23.60 -3.67
CA ARG A 39 -3.12 24.53 -4.35
C ARG A 39 -3.58 25.63 -3.40
N ASP A 40 -3.93 25.27 -2.18
CA ASP A 40 -4.36 26.23 -1.17
C ASP A 40 -3.22 27.16 -0.79
N ILE A 41 -2.02 26.63 -0.60
CA ILE A 41 -0.85 27.45 -0.31
C ILE A 41 -0.55 28.40 -1.46
N GLY A 42 -0.65 27.90 -2.69
CA GLY A 42 -0.42 28.72 -3.87
C GLY A 42 -1.49 29.77 -4.08
N GLY A 43 -2.72 29.48 -3.64
CA GLY A 43 -3.84 30.43 -3.79
C GLY A 43 -4.04 31.31 -2.58
N ASP A 44 -3.49 30.97 -1.44
CA ASP A 44 -3.66 31.71 -0.21
C ASP A 44 -2.59 32.79 -0.10
N LYS A 45 -3.03 34.02 -0.01
CA LYS A 45 -2.12 35.15 0.04
C LYS A 45 -1.24 35.18 1.27
N VAL A 46 -1.60 34.42 2.29
CA VAL A 46 -0.85 34.36 3.56
C VAL A 46 0.42 33.52 3.40
N TRP A 47 0.39 32.58 2.50
CA TRP A 47 1.51 31.65 2.30
C TRP A 47 2.24 31.89 1.00
N VAL A 48 2.51 33.12 0.69
CA VAL A 48 3.28 33.42 -0.51
C VAL A 48 4.70 33.74 -0.10
N GLY A 49 5.62 33.38 -0.96
CA GLY A 49 6.99 33.73 -0.77
C GLY A 49 7.93 32.54 -0.82
N LYS A 50 9.14 32.85 -0.46
CA LYS A 50 10.27 31.94 -0.62
C LYS A 50 10.11 30.67 0.23
N ASN A 51 9.62 30.81 1.45
CA ASN A 51 9.49 29.68 2.36
C ASN A 51 8.37 28.74 1.91
N ALA A 52 7.27 29.26 1.40
CA ALA A 52 6.19 28.44 0.90
C ALA A 52 6.64 27.60 -0.28
N ARG A 53 7.38 28.18 -1.20
CA ARG A 53 7.89 27.49 -2.37
C ARG A 53 8.91 26.41 -1.98
N ALA A 54 9.77 26.72 -1.02
CA ALA A 54 10.75 25.76 -0.55
C ALA A 54 10.07 24.55 0.08
N TRP A 55 9.05 24.81 0.89
CA TRP A 55 8.29 23.76 1.55
C TRP A 55 7.57 22.88 0.54
N HIS A 56 6.97 23.51 -0.45
CA HIS A 56 6.29 22.81 -1.53
C HIS A 56 7.23 21.86 -2.28
N ARG A 57 8.41 22.33 -2.61
CA ARG A 57 9.40 21.51 -3.29
C ARG A 57 9.85 20.33 -2.44
N GLU A 58 9.99 20.56 -1.13
CA GLU A 58 10.35 19.48 -0.22
C GLU A 58 9.27 18.41 -0.16
N LEU A 59 8.00 18.82 -0.11
CA LEU A 59 6.89 17.88 -0.11
C LEU A 59 6.83 17.07 -1.40
N GLU A 60 7.04 17.73 -2.54
CA GLU A 60 7.07 17.03 -3.82
C GLU A 60 8.19 16.01 -3.87
N GLY A 61 9.37 16.38 -3.36
CA GLY A 61 10.49 15.46 -3.32
C GLY A 61 10.22 14.24 -2.44
N ARG A 62 9.61 14.45 -1.30
CA ARG A 62 9.24 13.35 -0.40
C ARG A 62 8.18 12.46 -1.02
N HIS A 63 7.21 13.05 -1.69
CA HIS A 63 6.17 12.31 -2.38
C HIS A 63 6.76 11.43 -3.48
N LYS A 64 7.67 12.00 -4.25
CA LYS A 64 8.34 11.26 -5.32
C LYS A 64 9.12 10.08 -4.75
N LYS A 65 9.85 10.32 -3.66
CA LYS A 65 10.64 9.28 -3.01
C LYS A 65 9.74 8.18 -2.47
N LEU A 66 8.62 8.54 -1.85
CA LEU A 66 7.66 7.57 -1.36
C LEU A 66 7.12 6.71 -2.49
N GLY A 67 6.74 7.34 -3.60
CA GLY A 67 6.27 6.62 -4.77
C GLY A 67 7.29 5.63 -5.29
N GLU A 68 8.56 6.03 -5.34
CA GLU A 68 9.64 5.15 -5.77
C GLU A 68 9.80 3.95 -4.82
N GLU A 69 9.75 4.20 -3.52
CA GLU A 69 9.90 3.14 -2.52
C GLU A 69 8.72 2.16 -2.58
N VAL A 70 7.50 2.66 -2.70
CA VAL A 70 6.33 1.79 -2.85
C VAL A 70 6.41 1.01 -4.16
N GLY A 71 6.88 1.67 -5.22
CA GLY A 71 7.07 1.01 -6.50
C GLY A 71 8.02 -0.18 -6.41
N LYS A 72 9.02 -0.10 -5.54
CA LYS A 72 9.93 -1.21 -5.31
C LYS A 72 9.28 -2.33 -4.50
N LEU A 73 8.34 -2.00 -3.64
CA LEU A 73 7.65 -2.98 -2.80
C LEU A 73 6.59 -3.76 -3.57
N LEU A 74 5.90 -3.12 -4.51
CA LEU A 74 4.83 -3.76 -5.24
C LEU A 74 5.24 -5.05 -5.94
N PRO A 75 6.37 -5.11 -6.67
CA PRO A 75 6.81 -6.36 -7.27
C PRO A 75 7.10 -7.46 -6.24
N ILE A 76 7.61 -7.08 -5.07
CA ILE A 76 7.88 -8.03 -3.99
C ILE A 76 6.58 -8.62 -3.47
N VAL A 77 5.58 -7.77 -3.25
CA VAL A 77 4.26 -8.23 -2.81
C VAL A 77 3.61 -9.09 -3.88
N ASP A 78 3.71 -8.69 -5.15
CA ASP A 78 3.17 -9.48 -6.26
C ASP A 78 3.81 -10.86 -6.33
N ALA A 79 5.12 -10.95 -6.13
CA ALA A 79 5.81 -12.23 -6.09
C ALA A 79 5.33 -13.10 -4.92
N ALA A 80 5.14 -12.48 -3.76
CA ALA A 80 4.63 -13.19 -2.60
C ALA A 80 3.23 -13.73 -2.86
N ILE A 81 2.38 -12.95 -3.52
CA ILE A 81 1.03 -13.38 -3.88
C ILE A 81 1.10 -14.59 -4.82
N ARG A 82 1.94 -14.50 -5.84
CA ARG A 82 2.08 -15.61 -6.80
C ARG A 82 2.57 -16.89 -6.16
N ASN A 83 3.39 -16.76 -5.12
CA ASN A 83 3.97 -17.93 -4.44
C ASN A 83 3.05 -18.53 -3.40
N GLU A 84 1.96 -17.85 -3.03
CA GLU A 84 1.00 -18.40 -2.10
C GLU A 84 -0.02 -19.26 -2.85
N PRO A 85 -0.33 -20.46 -2.36
CA PRO A 85 -1.35 -21.28 -3.02
C PRO A 85 -2.73 -20.63 -2.85
N ASP A 86 -3.59 -20.89 -3.82
CA ASP A 86 -4.95 -20.35 -3.78
C ASP A 86 -5.74 -20.95 -2.63
N LYS A 87 -5.51 -22.20 -2.34
CA LYS A 87 -6.23 -22.92 -1.30
C LYS A 87 -5.26 -23.63 -0.37
N VAL A 88 -5.66 -23.70 0.89
CA VAL A 88 -4.91 -24.41 1.92
C VAL A 88 -5.90 -25.26 2.70
N SER A 89 -5.39 -26.16 3.54
CA SER A 89 -6.27 -26.93 4.40
C SER A 89 -6.93 -26.01 5.43
N ALA A 90 -8.06 -26.45 5.95
CA ALA A 90 -8.77 -25.67 6.97
C ALA A 90 -7.89 -25.47 8.20
N ALA A 91 -7.07 -26.45 8.53
CA ALA A 91 -6.17 -26.35 9.68
C ALA A 91 -5.11 -25.27 9.46
N GLU A 92 -4.51 -25.21 8.28
CA GLU A 92 -3.54 -24.17 7.95
C GLU A 92 -4.19 -22.80 7.96
N ALA A 93 -5.39 -22.69 7.41
CA ALA A 93 -6.11 -21.42 7.41
C ALA A 93 -6.35 -20.91 8.82
N ARG A 94 -6.68 -21.79 9.73
CA ARG A 94 -6.89 -21.39 11.12
C ARG A 94 -5.59 -20.90 11.76
N LEU A 95 -4.48 -21.54 11.44
CA LEU A 95 -3.18 -21.11 11.96
C LEU A 95 -2.85 -19.70 11.46
N TYR A 96 -3.07 -19.43 10.20
CA TYR A 96 -2.79 -18.11 9.63
C TYR A 96 -3.67 -17.04 10.26
N GLN A 97 -4.93 -17.35 10.51
CA GLN A 97 -5.87 -16.39 11.08
C GLN A 97 -5.61 -16.08 12.56
N LYS A 98 -4.98 -17.01 13.27
CA LYS A 98 -4.64 -16.76 14.66
C LYS A 98 -3.47 -15.80 14.84
N GLY A 99 -2.96 -15.35 13.75
CA GLY A 99 -2.03 -14.30 13.81
C GLY A 99 -0.72 -14.52 14.16
N VAL A 100 -0.56 -15.25 13.91
CA VAL A 100 0.71 -15.24 14.13
C VAL A 100 1.49 -14.23 13.49
#